data_ebd56e896d0aa476d5ac434698b13c66
#
_entry.id   ebd56e896d0aa476d5ac434698b13c66
#
_cell.length_a   1.000
_cell.length_b   1.000
_cell.length_c   1.000
_cell.angle_alpha   90.00
_cell.angle_beta   90.00
_cell.angle_gamma   90.00
#
_symmetry.space_group_name_H-M   'P 1'
#
loop_
_entity.id
_entity.type
_entity.pdbx_description
1 polymer ?
#
loop_
_entity_poly.entity_id
_entity_poly.type
_entity_poly.pdbx_seq_one_letter_code
_entity_poly.pdbx_strand_id
1 'polypeptide(L)'
;LAGVLICTGNPVISQGKVQAQLQVVRSKTMTVTLEASGGRMVKKASVAGTVTLPSDRNGSDYTFLGWSTKRGQTRNPQYQAYETIKVTRNMHLYPVRYRWSQEPDINVKNLAANLDQYSRIIFVGDSRTVMMGQTLIGQYQNSVSDKVSFICKGRQGLAWMKETAEESLTKALKAAEAEEGATAVVFNLGVNDLIHRRGTEFDYQKKASEYITYMKNLAKQLSGFNCKLFYMSVNPVNTAMKHTRKESEVRGFNEALQKGLGDRYTWIDTYSYLMKFGYTTHNEFRGGLDDGLHYSMKTYKRIYSLVMKNLKKS
;
A
#
# COMPACT_ATOMS: atom_id res chain seq x y z
N LEU A 1 30.21 -21.46 8.27
CA LEU A 1 31.05 -20.60 9.10
C LEU A 1 32.07 -19.93 8.21
N ALA A 2 31.79 -18.76 7.62
CA ALA A 2 32.75 -17.96 6.90
C ALA A 2 33.34 -16.94 7.88
N GLY A 3 34.60 -17.13 8.27
CA GLY A 3 35.37 -16.16 9.04
C GLY A 3 36.15 -15.26 8.07
N VAL A 4 36.04 -13.95 8.25
CA VAL A 4 36.85 -12.96 7.54
C VAL A 4 38.20 -12.87 8.26
N LEU A 5 39.27 -13.12 7.54
CA LEU A 5 40.67 -13.01 8.04
C LEU A 5 41.09 -11.54 7.91
N ILE A 6 41.37 -10.87 9.01
CA ILE A 6 41.99 -9.53 9.01
C ILE A 6 43.40 -9.68 9.57
N CYS A 7 44.43 -9.41 8.74
CA CYS A 7 45.83 -9.31 9.19
C CYS A 7 46.11 -7.87 9.61
N THR A 8 46.36 -7.63 10.89
CA THR A 8 46.95 -6.38 11.37
C THR A 8 48.30 -6.70 12.05
N GLY A 9 49.38 -6.20 11.50
CA GLY A 9 50.69 -6.26 12.14
C GLY A 9 51.82 -5.79 11.22
N ASN A 10 52.55 -4.75 11.63
CA ASN A 10 53.81 -4.35 11.00
C ASN A 10 54.88 -5.42 11.26
N PRO A 11 55.70 -5.82 10.27
CA PRO A 11 56.76 -6.80 10.48
C PRO A 11 57.95 -6.16 11.19
N VAL A 12 58.23 -6.60 12.42
CA VAL A 12 59.53 -6.41 13.04
C VAL A 12 60.37 -7.64 12.69
N ILE A 13 61.41 -7.45 11.89
CA ILE A 13 62.35 -8.52 11.52
C ILE A 13 63.33 -8.71 12.67
N SER A 14 63.14 -9.76 13.48
CA SER A 14 64.19 -10.37 14.29
C SER A 14 64.13 -11.89 14.07
N GLN A 15 65.32 -12.51 13.90
CA GLN A 15 65.47 -13.96 13.66
C GLN A 15 64.88 -14.73 14.86
N GLY A 16 63.66 -15.21 14.70
CA GLY A 16 62.99 -16.06 15.68
C GLY A 16 61.53 -16.23 15.22
N LYS A 17 61.10 -17.46 15.16
CA LYS A 17 59.82 -17.96 14.68
C LYS A 17 58.66 -16.96 14.81
N VAL A 18 58.18 -16.46 13.68
CA VAL A 18 56.91 -15.68 13.63
C VAL A 18 55.77 -16.62 13.97
N GLN A 19 55.23 -16.56 15.17
CA GLN A 19 53.95 -17.13 15.53
C GLN A 19 52.87 -16.09 15.21
N ALA A 20 52.24 -16.21 14.04
CA ALA A 20 51.05 -15.44 13.72
C ALA A 20 49.89 -15.92 14.65
N GLN A 21 49.52 -15.12 15.63
CA GLN A 21 48.31 -15.34 16.41
C GLN A 21 47.10 -14.96 15.54
N LEU A 22 46.41 -15.96 15.02
CA LEU A 22 45.13 -15.83 14.38
C LEU A 22 44.07 -15.48 15.45
N GLN A 23 43.71 -14.21 15.57
CA GLN A 23 42.52 -13.84 16.33
C GLN A 23 41.28 -14.12 15.48
N VAL A 24 40.59 -15.18 15.81
CA VAL A 24 39.26 -15.45 15.23
C VAL A 24 38.28 -14.47 15.85
N VAL A 25 38.00 -13.37 15.17
CA VAL A 25 36.89 -12.48 15.56
C VAL A 25 35.60 -13.22 15.28
N ARG A 26 35.01 -13.84 16.29
CA ARG A 26 33.64 -14.39 16.20
C ARG A 26 32.66 -13.25 15.97
N SER A 27 32.15 -13.11 14.76
CA SER A 27 31.08 -12.17 14.48
C SER A 27 29.88 -12.53 15.35
N LYS A 28 29.46 -11.57 16.19
CA LYS A 28 28.29 -11.76 17.06
C LYS A 28 27.05 -11.98 16.19
N THR A 29 26.41 -13.13 16.34
CA THR A 29 25.18 -13.46 15.61
C THR A 29 23.98 -12.95 16.38
N MET A 30 23.08 -12.26 15.69
CA MET A 30 21.80 -11.79 16.21
C MET A 30 20.67 -12.67 15.70
N THR A 31 19.61 -12.77 16.46
CA THR A 31 18.45 -13.58 16.14
C THR A 31 17.17 -12.74 16.03
N VAL A 32 16.35 -13.07 15.04
CA VAL A 32 14.96 -12.62 14.93
C VAL A 32 14.07 -13.85 15.09
N THR A 33 13.38 -13.93 16.21
CA THR A 33 12.42 -15.00 16.51
C THR A 33 11.02 -14.53 16.12
N LEU A 34 10.30 -15.32 15.33
CA LEU A 34 8.95 -15.01 14.87
C LEU A 34 7.98 -16.08 15.39
N GLU A 35 6.91 -15.66 16.03
CA GLU A 35 5.80 -16.52 16.47
C GLU A 35 4.73 -16.59 15.37
N ALA A 36 4.94 -17.47 14.38
CA ALA A 36 4.02 -17.63 13.26
C ALA A 36 2.92 -18.66 13.56
N SER A 37 1.86 -18.68 12.74
CA SER A 37 0.77 -19.68 12.82
C SER A 37 1.25 -21.11 12.67
N GLY A 38 2.34 -21.33 11.92
CA GLY A 38 2.97 -22.64 11.71
C GLY A 38 4.00 -23.01 12.77
N GLY A 39 4.14 -22.23 13.85
CA GLY A 39 5.14 -22.43 14.89
C GLY A 39 6.21 -21.33 14.91
N ARG A 40 7.14 -21.49 15.86
CA ARG A 40 8.25 -20.55 16.04
C ARG A 40 9.28 -20.69 14.94
N MET A 41 9.62 -19.58 14.28
CA MET A 41 10.72 -19.49 13.33
C MET A 41 11.86 -18.64 13.89
N VAL A 42 13.10 -19.02 13.61
CA VAL A 42 14.30 -18.27 14.01
C VAL A 42 15.14 -17.95 12.77
N LYS A 43 15.37 -16.67 12.53
CA LYS A 43 16.30 -16.18 11.52
C LYS A 43 17.53 -15.60 12.18
N LYS A 44 18.70 -15.84 11.60
CA LYS A 44 20.01 -15.37 12.11
C LYS A 44 20.62 -14.39 11.13
N ALA A 45 21.24 -13.34 11.66
CA ALA A 45 22.05 -12.39 10.91
C ALA A 45 23.32 -12.04 11.69
N SER A 46 24.38 -11.59 11.01
CA SER A 46 25.51 -10.92 11.67
C SER A 46 25.03 -9.60 12.33
N VAL A 47 25.82 -9.06 13.25
CA VAL A 47 25.55 -7.73 13.80
C VAL A 47 25.45 -6.72 12.67
N ALA A 48 24.39 -5.91 12.67
CA ALA A 48 24.04 -4.97 11.60
C ALA A 48 23.75 -5.62 10.22
N GLY A 49 23.66 -6.96 10.15
CA GLY A 49 23.15 -7.67 8.98
C GLY A 49 21.65 -7.47 8.81
N THR A 50 21.13 -7.97 7.71
CA THR A 50 19.71 -7.84 7.36
C THR A 50 18.96 -9.17 7.41
N VAL A 51 17.67 -9.10 7.69
CA VAL A 51 16.74 -10.24 7.65
C VAL A 51 15.51 -9.82 6.88
N THR A 52 15.12 -10.60 5.87
CA THR A 52 13.81 -10.45 5.22
C THR A 52 12.76 -11.24 6.00
N LEU A 53 11.73 -10.52 6.46
CA LEU A 53 10.64 -11.08 7.24
C LEU A 53 9.71 -11.91 6.34
N PRO A 54 9.24 -13.09 6.80
CA PRO A 54 8.26 -13.86 6.05
C PRO A 54 6.86 -13.25 6.17
N SER A 55 5.93 -13.71 5.34
CA SER A 55 4.51 -13.59 5.62
C SER A 55 4.10 -14.65 6.67
N ASP A 56 3.02 -14.38 7.41
CA ASP A 56 2.28 -15.40 8.15
C ASP A 56 1.05 -15.83 7.34
N ARG A 57 0.38 -16.90 7.77
CA ARG A 57 -0.85 -17.35 7.12
C ARG A 57 -2.01 -16.42 7.46
N ASN A 58 -2.90 -16.24 6.50
CA ASN A 58 -4.23 -15.69 6.77
C ASN A 58 -5.10 -16.76 7.43
N GLY A 59 -5.97 -16.36 8.34
CA GLY A 59 -7.02 -17.22 8.88
C GLY A 59 -8.32 -17.09 8.10
N SER A 60 -9.31 -17.86 8.48
CA SER A 60 -10.67 -17.77 7.97
C SER A 60 -11.47 -16.60 8.55
N ASP A 61 -10.96 -15.95 9.58
CA ASP A 61 -11.63 -14.90 10.35
C ASP A 61 -10.76 -13.64 10.62
N TYR A 62 -9.53 -13.62 10.08
CA TYR A 62 -8.61 -12.48 10.24
C TYR A 62 -7.74 -12.24 9.00
N THR A 63 -7.27 -11.00 8.88
CA THR A 63 -6.25 -10.59 7.90
C THR A 63 -4.92 -10.38 8.61
N PHE A 64 -3.84 -11.00 8.09
CA PHE A 64 -2.49 -10.75 8.58
C PHE A 64 -1.98 -9.40 8.05
N LEU A 65 -1.63 -8.48 8.95
CA LEU A 65 -1.19 -7.13 8.60
C LEU A 65 0.34 -6.96 8.61
N GLY A 66 1.07 -7.83 9.30
CA GLY A 66 2.52 -7.73 9.48
C GLY A 66 2.98 -8.18 10.86
N TRP A 67 4.15 -7.69 11.29
CA TRP A 67 4.83 -8.12 12.50
C TRP A 67 4.99 -6.97 13.50
N SER A 68 5.03 -7.29 14.78
CA SER A 68 5.27 -6.33 15.88
C SER A 68 6.11 -6.94 16.98
N THR A 69 6.90 -6.11 17.68
CA THR A 69 7.56 -6.50 18.94
C THR A 69 6.57 -6.60 20.12
N LYS A 70 5.36 -6.08 19.96
CA LYS A 70 4.30 -6.12 20.97
C LYS A 70 3.39 -7.33 20.77
N ARG A 71 3.36 -8.23 21.76
CA ARG A 71 2.44 -9.38 21.74
C ARG A 71 0.98 -8.91 21.80
N GLY A 72 0.10 -9.56 21.03
CA GLY A 72 -1.34 -9.28 21.04
C GLY A 72 -1.77 -8.01 20.31
N GLN A 73 -0.86 -7.34 19.61
CA GLN A 73 -1.20 -6.20 18.75
C GLN A 73 -2.05 -6.67 17.57
N THR A 74 -3.18 -6.01 17.32
CA THR A 74 -4.14 -6.40 16.26
C THR A 74 -4.16 -5.44 15.07
N ARG A 75 -3.45 -4.30 15.16
CA ARG A 75 -3.43 -3.23 14.13
C ARG A 75 -2.07 -2.54 14.13
N ASN A 76 -1.80 -1.73 13.10
CA ASN A 76 -0.63 -0.88 13.01
C ASN A 76 0.69 -1.65 13.23
N PRO A 77 1.03 -2.62 12.36
CA PRO A 77 2.24 -3.42 12.48
C PRO A 77 3.48 -2.53 12.39
N GLN A 78 4.56 -2.91 13.10
CA GLN A 78 5.85 -2.23 13.02
C GLN A 78 6.62 -2.59 11.74
N TYR A 79 6.44 -3.82 11.28
CA TYR A 79 7.12 -4.37 10.11
C TYR A 79 6.12 -5.09 9.22
N GLN A 80 6.38 -5.08 7.93
CA GLN A 80 5.52 -5.73 6.96
C GLN A 80 6.08 -7.08 6.51
N ALA A 81 5.22 -7.91 5.90
CA ALA A 81 5.68 -9.12 5.23
C ALA A 81 6.65 -8.75 4.08
N TYR A 82 7.68 -9.56 3.93
CA TYR A 82 8.76 -9.40 2.95
C TYR A 82 9.58 -8.12 3.08
N GLU A 83 9.40 -7.37 4.16
CA GLU A 83 10.28 -6.25 4.51
C GLU A 83 11.65 -6.79 4.93
N THR A 84 12.72 -6.16 4.42
CA THR A 84 14.09 -6.44 4.84
C THR A 84 14.48 -5.43 5.91
N ILE A 85 14.70 -5.93 7.12
CA ILE A 85 15.04 -5.13 8.29
C ILE A 85 16.51 -5.28 8.67
N LYS A 86 17.12 -4.20 9.17
CA LYS A 86 18.46 -4.23 9.77
C LYS A 86 18.37 -4.76 11.21
N VAL A 87 19.18 -5.76 11.54
CA VAL A 87 19.16 -6.42 12.85
C VAL A 87 20.34 -5.92 13.69
N THR A 88 20.06 -5.08 14.68
CA THR A 88 21.07 -4.52 15.60
C THR A 88 21.08 -5.19 16.98
N ARG A 89 20.04 -5.98 17.27
CA ARG A 89 19.85 -6.72 18.54
C ARG A 89 18.98 -7.95 18.31
N ASN A 90 18.95 -8.86 19.27
CA ASN A 90 17.98 -9.94 19.25
C ASN A 90 16.56 -9.38 19.32
N MET A 91 15.68 -9.90 18.49
CA MET A 91 14.30 -9.45 18.36
C MET A 91 13.32 -10.63 18.48
N HIS A 92 12.18 -10.37 19.09
CA HIS A 92 11.06 -11.27 19.10
C HIS A 92 9.86 -10.58 18.46
N LEU A 93 9.31 -11.18 17.41
CA LEU A 93 8.22 -10.62 16.61
C LEU A 93 6.97 -11.50 16.70
N TYR A 94 5.85 -10.83 16.89
CA TYR A 94 4.52 -11.42 16.97
C TYR A 94 3.70 -11.00 15.77
N PRO A 95 2.82 -11.86 15.23
CA PRO A 95 1.97 -11.51 14.11
C PRO A 95 0.88 -10.52 14.54
N VAL A 96 0.68 -9.51 13.72
CA VAL A 96 -0.42 -8.56 13.86
C VAL A 96 -1.58 -9.04 12.99
N ARG A 97 -2.68 -9.44 13.62
CA ARG A 97 -3.85 -10.04 12.97
C ARG A 97 -5.09 -9.22 13.27
N TYR A 98 -5.73 -8.71 12.23
CA TYR A 98 -6.97 -7.96 12.33
C TYR A 98 -8.16 -8.89 12.13
N ARG A 99 -9.01 -9.06 13.16
CA ARG A 99 -10.19 -9.91 13.07
C ARG A 99 -11.31 -9.23 12.29
N TRP A 100 -11.93 -9.95 11.37
CA TRP A 100 -13.01 -9.43 10.53
C TRP A 100 -14.25 -9.02 11.34
N SER A 101 -14.51 -9.70 12.46
CA SER A 101 -15.58 -9.34 13.39
C SER A 101 -15.40 -7.96 14.05
N GLN A 102 -14.17 -7.43 14.06
CA GLN A 102 -13.86 -6.11 14.62
C GLN A 102 -14.04 -4.97 13.61
N GLU A 103 -14.35 -5.28 12.35
CA GLU A 103 -14.50 -4.28 11.32
C GLU A 103 -15.80 -3.49 11.49
N PRO A 104 -15.72 -2.16 11.74
CA PRO A 104 -16.91 -1.36 11.93
C PRO A 104 -17.67 -1.21 10.60
N ASP A 105 -18.97 -1.35 10.67
CA ASP A 105 -19.86 -0.93 9.59
C ASP A 105 -20.26 0.53 9.80
N ILE A 106 -19.96 1.38 8.82
CA ILE A 106 -20.24 2.81 8.89
C ILE A 106 -21.30 3.21 7.87
N ASN A 107 -22.13 4.17 8.25
CA ASN A 107 -23.07 4.78 7.35
C ASN A 107 -22.36 5.82 6.46
N VAL A 108 -22.44 5.66 5.15
CA VAL A 108 -21.86 6.56 4.15
C VAL A 108 -22.91 7.35 3.36
N LYS A 109 -24.17 7.18 3.73
CA LYS A 109 -25.30 7.89 3.12
C LYS A 109 -25.10 9.40 3.23
N ASN A 110 -25.39 10.13 2.16
CA ASN A 110 -25.34 11.59 2.08
C ASN A 110 -23.94 12.24 2.32
N LEU A 111 -22.86 11.48 2.43
CA LEU A 111 -21.54 12.09 2.65
C LEU A 111 -21.13 13.00 1.49
N ALA A 112 -21.40 12.61 0.26
CA ALA A 112 -21.09 13.42 -0.92
C ALA A 112 -22.11 14.56 -1.10
N ALA A 113 -23.39 14.35 -0.76
CA ALA A 113 -24.43 15.37 -0.87
C ALA A 113 -24.11 16.62 -0.01
N ASN A 114 -23.39 16.44 1.10
CA ASN A 114 -22.99 17.51 2.03
C ASN A 114 -21.69 18.23 1.62
N LEU A 115 -21.22 18.06 0.39
CA LEU A 115 -20.02 18.72 -0.16
C LEU A 115 -20.43 19.76 -1.19
N ASP A 116 -20.97 20.91 -0.73
CA ASP A 116 -21.58 21.92 -1.59
C ASP A 116 -20.57 22.60 -2.54
N GLN A 117 -19.26 22.61 -2.19
CA GLN A 117 -18.21 23.14 -3.04
C GLN A 117 -17.96 22.32 -4.31
N TYR A 118 -18.51 21.10 -4.40
CA TYR A 118 -18.35 20.24 -5.58
C TYR A 118 -19.71 19.99 -6.24
N SER A 119 -19.77 20.25 -7.55
CA SER A 119 -20.88 19.82 -8.39
C SER A 119 -20.77 18.33 -8.71
N ARG A 120 -19.54 17.84 -8.90
CA ARG A 120 -19.25 16.43 -9.22
C ARG A 120 -18.07 15.89 -8.45
N ILE A 121 -18.08 14.56 -8.21
CA ILE A 121 -16.99 13.79 -7.63
C ILE A 121 -16.77 12.58 -8.52
N ILE A 122 -15.64 12.54 -9.22
CA ILE A 122 -15.30 11.49 -10.19
C ILE A 122 -14.18 10.63 -9.61
N PHE A 123 -14.45 9.35 -9.38
CA PHE A 123 -13.43 8.37 -9.03
C PHE A 123 -12.87 7.73 -10.29
N VAL A 124 -11.54 7.79 -10.46
CA VAL A 124 -10.82 7.18 -11.59
C VAL A 124 -9.94 6.07 -11.07
N GLY A 125 -10.16 4.82 -11.52
CA GLY A 125 -9.37 3.73 -10.95
C GLY A 125 -9.59 2.33 -11.49
N ASP A 126 -8.94 1.38 -10.83
CA ASP A 126 -8.92 -0.02 -11.18
C ASP A 126 -10.07 -0.85 -10.54
N SER A 127 -9.87 -2.17 -10.41
CA SER A 127 -10.87 -3.08 -9.84
C SER A 127 -11.27 -2.73 -8.40
N ARG A 128 -10.38 -2.09 -7.63
CA ARG A 128 -10.72 -1.64 -6.26
C ARG A 128 -11.72 -0.49 -6.30
N THR A 129 -11.61 0.39 -7.28
CA THR A 129 -12.60 1.45 -7.53
C THR A 129 -13.91 0.88 -8.05
N VAL A 130 -13.86 -0.14 -8.93
CA VAL A 130 -15.07 -0.88 -9.36
C VAL A 130 -15.80 -1.47 -8.16
N MET A 131 -15.09 -2.19 -7.27
CA MET A 131 -15.70 -2.82 -6.08
C MET A 131 -16.25 -1.81 -5.08
N MET A 132 -15.56 -0.68 -4.92
CA MET A 132 -16.07 0.43 -4.10
C MET A 132 -17.35 0.99 -4.70
N GLY A 133 -17.41 1.23 -6.00
CA GLY A 133 -18.63 1.66 -6.71
C GLY A 133 -19.76 0.67 -6.54
N GLN A 134 -19.51 -0.63 -6.71
CA GLN A 134 -20.52 -1.68 -6.48
C GLN A 134 -21.02 -1.70 -5.04
N THR A 135 -20.14 -1.52 -4.06
CA THR A 135 -20.51 -1.43 -2.64
C THR A 135 -21.46 -0.26 -2.39
N LEU A 136 -21.16 0.90 -2.95
CA LEU A 136 -21.90 2.14 -2.71
C LEU A 136 -23.25 2.12 -3.45
N ILE A 137 -23.26 1.77 -4.72
CA ILE A 137 -24.46 1.75 -5.57
C ILE A 137 -25.36 0.55 -5.21
N GLY A 138 -24.79 -0.66 -5.11
CA GLY A 138 -25.54 -1.88 -4.84
C GLY A 138 -26.20 -1.91 -3.47
N GLN A 139 -25.54 -1.34 -2.45
CA GLN A 139 -26.03 -1.36 -1.07
C GLN A 139 -26.98 -0.20 -0.75
N TYR A 140 -26.82 0.94 -1.40
CA TYR A 140 -27.53 2.17 -1.07
C TYR A 140 -28.46 2.67 -2.18
N GLN A 141 -28.52 2.00 -3.34
CA GLN A 141 -29.41 2.32 -4.48
C GLN A 141 -29.75 3.82 -4.56
N ASN A 142 -29.03 4.61 -5.32
CA ASN A 142 -29.21 6.06 -5.48
C ASN A 142 -29.04 6.92 -4.19
N SER A 143 -28.71 6.35 -3.05
CA SER A 143 -28.44 7.12 -1.83
C SER A 143 -26.99 7.62 -1.72
N VAL A 144 -26.12 7.16 -2.60
CA VAL A 144 -24.87 7.86 -2.91
C VAL A 144 -25.27 8.98 -3.87
N SER A 145 -25.03 10.21 -3.50
CA SER A 145 -25.41 11.42 -4.25
C SER A 145 -25.15 11.28 -5.75
N ASP A 146 -26.04 11.82 -6.59
CA ASP A 146 -25.90 11.91 -8.07
C ASP A 146 -24.61 12.61 -8.50
N LYS A 147 -23.98 13.37 -7.60
CA LYS A 147 -22.64 13.97 -7.82
C LYS A 147 -21.54 12.93 -8.01
N VAL A 148 -21.69 11.69 -7.54
CA VAL A 148 -20.64 10.67 -7.53
C VAL A 148 -20.70 9.81 -8.77
N SER A 149 -19.59 9.74 -9.50
CA SER A 149 -19.45 8.89 -10.68
C SER A 149 -18.11 8.16 -10.70
N PHE A 150 -18.02 7.12 -11.54
CA PHE A 150 -16.88 6.24 -11.59
C PHE A 150 -16.40 6.04 -13.04
N ILE A 151 -15.14 6.38 -13.31
CA ILE A 151 -14.41 5.99 -14.51
C ILE A 151 -13.46 4.89 -14.06
N CYS A 152 -13.88 3.65 -14.19
CA CYS A 152 -13.13 2.53 -13.62
C CYS A 152 -13.26 1.25 -14.44
N LYS A 153 -12.19 0.43 -14.40
CA LYS A 153 -12.16 -0.86 -15.09
C LYS A 153 -11.27 -1.84 -14.35
N GLY A 154 -11.68 -3.08 -14.23
CA GLY A 154 -10.91 -4.14 -13.57
C GLY A 154 -9.56 -4.41 -14.25
N ARG A 155 -8.54 -4.76 -13.46
CA ARG A 155 -7.19 -5.15 -13.90
C ARG A 155 -6.42 -4.06 -14.65
N GLN A 156 -6.77 -2.79 -14.48
CA GLN A 156 -6.17 -1.67 -15.18
C GLN A 156 -5.07 -0.99 -14.37
N GLY A 157 -4.18 -0.29 -15.08
CA GLY A 157 -3.07 0.48 -14.54
C GLY A 157 -2.80 1.71 -15.42
N LEU A 158 -1.55 2.16 -15.42
CA LEU A 158 -1.13 3.38 -16.10
C LEU A 158 -1.38 3.36 -17.62
N ALA A 159 -1.22 2.21 -18.27
CA ALA A 159 -1.47 2.09 -19.70
C ALA A 159 -2.93 2.43 -20.05
N TRP A 160 -3.88 1.82 -19.35
CA TRP A 160 -5.30 2.11 -19.53
C TRP A 160 -5.65 3.57 -19.21
N MET A 161 -5.01 4.15 -18.19
CA MET A 161 -5.22 5.58 -17.89
C MET A 161 -4.88 6.45 -19.10
N LYS A 162 -3.74 6.18 -19.77
CA LYS A 162 -3.27 6.92 -20.93
C LYS A 162 -4.12 6.68 -22.19
N GLU A 163 -4.54 5.44 -22.40
CA GLU A 163 -5.16 5.00 -23.67
C GLU A 163 -6.68 5.21 -23.70
N THR A 164 -7.32 5.27 -22.52
CA THR A 164 -8.79 5.23 -22.43
C THR A 164 -9.38 6.18 -21.39
N ALA A 165 -8.85 6.15 -20.16
CA ALA A 165 -9.51 6.84 -19.04
C ALA A 165 -9.34 8.36 -19.12
N GLU A 166 -8.24 8.85 -19.69
CA GLU A 166 -7.98 10.28 -19.88
C GLU A 166 -9.02 10.92 -20.79
N GLU A 167 -9.37 10.28 -21.90
CA GLU A 167 -10.41 10.76 -22.81
C GLU A 167 -11.77 10.80 -22.09
N SER A 168 -12.13 9.73 -21.38
CA SER A 168 -13.38 9.64 -20.63
C SER A 168 -13.47 10.72 -19.55
N LEU A 169 -12.35 10.98 -18.83
CA LEU A 169 -12.27 12.03 -17.83
C LEU A 169 -12.43 13.41 -18.45
N THR A 170 -11.72 13.69 -19.54
CA THR A 170 -11.81 14.97 -20.25
C THR A 170 -13.24 15.24 -20.74
N LYS A 171 -13.91 14.22 -21.28
CA LYS A 171 -15.31 14.32 -21.69
C LYS A 171 -16.24 14.61 -20.49
N ALA A 172 -16.03 13.95 -19.35
CA ALA A 172 -16.79 14.18 -18.14
C ALA A 172 -16.59 15.59 -17.58
N LEU A 173 -15.35 16.11 -17.60
CA LEU A 173 -15.05 17.48 -17.16
C LEU A 173 -15.67 18.53 -18.08
N LYS A 174 -15.61 18.36 -19.41
CA LYS A 174 -16.30 19.23 -20.36
C LYS A 174 -17.81 19.27 -20.10
N ALA A 175 -18.41 18.13 -19.81
CA ALA A 175 -19.84 18.06 -19.48
C ALA A 175 -20.20 18.77 -18.15
N ALA A 176 -19.23 18.94 -17.27
CA ALA A 176 -19.40 19.63 -15.97
C ALA A 176 -19.16 21.15 -16.03
N GLU A 177 -18.65 21.70 -17.13
CA GLU A 177 -18.30 23.13 -17.24
C GLU A 177 -19.50 24.06 -17.06
N ALA A 178 -20.72 23.60 -17.38
CA ALA A 178 -21.95 24.36 -17.21
C ALA A 178 -22.52 24.31 -15.78
N GLU A 179 -21.93 23.53 -14.88
CA GLU A 179 -22.42 23.35 -13.51
C GLU A 179 -21.73 24.30 -12.54
N GLU A 180 -22.50 24.82 -11.58
CA GLU A 180 -21.91 25.59 -10.48
C GLU A 180 -21.14 24.68 -9.52
N GLY A 181 -19.92 25.08 -9.13
CA GLY A 181 -19.00 24.33 -8.27
C GLY A 181 -17.87 23.66 -9.03
N ALA A 182 -16.88 23.16 -8.30
CA ALA A 182 -15.75 22.45 -8.86
C ALA A 182 -16.05 20.96 -9.05
N THR A 183 -15.31 20.29 -9.92
CA THR A 183 -15.27 18.83 -9.97
C THR A 183 -14.12 18.28 -9.15
N ALA A 184 -14.38 17.42 -8.17
CA ALA A 184 -13.34 16.65 -7.49
C ALA A 184 -12.99 15.40 -8.32
N VAL A 185 -11.74 15.25 -8.71
CA VAL A 185 -11.25 14.04 -9.42
C VAL A 185 -10.33 13.26 -8.49
N VAL A 186 -10.73 12.05 -8.15
CA VAL A 186 -10.02 11.19 -7.17
C VAL A 186 -9.44 9.98 -7.87
N PHE A 187 -8.12 9.92 -8.00
CA PHE A 187 -7.40 8.81 -8.63
C PHE A 187 -7.07 7.71 -7.63
N ASN A 188 -7.27 6.46 -8.03
CA ASN A 188 -6.93 5.24 -7.28
C ASN A 188 -6.37 4.18 -8.24
N LEU A 189 -5.11 4.32 -8.62
CA LEU A 189 -4.39 3.46 -9.55
C LEU A 189 -3.03 3.06 -9.00
N GLY A 190 -2.42 2.02 -9.56
CA GLY A 190 -1.04 1.62 -9.29
C GLY A 190 -0.89 0.16 -8.85
N VAL A 191 -1.85 -0.42 -8.13
CA VAL A 191 -1.69 -1.78 -7.59
C VAL A 191 -1.47 -2.83 -8.69
N ASN A 192 -2.00 -2.64 -9.89
CA ASN A 192 -1.83 -3.56 -11.01
C ASN A 192 -0.48 -3.40 -11.72
N ASP A 193 0.18 -2.27 -11.55
CA ASP A 193 1.53 -2.02 -12.08
C ASP A 193 2.63 -2.50 -11.15
N LEU A 194 2.30 -2.90 -9.90
CA LEU A 194 3.21 -3.46 -8.90
C LEU A 194 3.25 -4.99 -8.90
N ILE A 195 2.93 -5.63 -10.03
CA ILE A 195 2.89 -7.09 -10.15
C ILE A 195 4.28 -7.63 -10.52
N HIS A 196 4.82 -8.50 -9.66
CA HIS A 196 5.95 -9.34 -10.01
C HIS A 196 5.52 -10.44 -10.99
N ARG A 197 6.12 -10.46 -12.17
CA ARG A 197 5.96 -11.53 -13.15
C ARG A 197 7.17 -12.43 -13.13
N ARG A 198 6.96 -13.73 -13.17
CA ARG A 198 8.07 -14.71 -13.18
C ARG A 198 9.02 -14.43 -14.34
N GLY A 199 10.32 -14.39 -14.05
CA GLY A 199 11.36 -14.19 -15.06
C GLY A 199 11.54 -12.73 -15.53
N THR A 200 10.86 -11.75 -14.92
CA THR A 200 11.08 -10.32 -15.20
C THR A 200 11.64 -9.63 -13.97
N GLU A 201 12.63 -8.76 -14.19
CA GLU A 201 13.07 -7.82 -13.18
C GLU A 201 11.96 -6.80 -12.93
N PHE A 202 11.73 -6.48 -11.66
CA PHE A 202 10.70 -5.53 -11.26
C PHE A 202 11.31 -4.40 -10.43
N ASP A 203 11.06 -3.17 -10.85
CA ASP A 203 11.49 -1.95 -10.18
C ASP A 203 10.30 -1.03 -9.93
N TYR A 204 9.85 -0.96 -8.67
CA TYR A 204 8.76 -0.09 -8.26
C TYR A 204 9.11 1.41 -8.34
N GLN A 205 10.39 1.77 -8.23
CA GLN A 205 10.84 3.18 -8.31
C GLN A 205 10.72 3.70 -9.73
N LYS A 206 11.08 2.85 -10.71
CA LYS A 206 10.84 3.14 -12.13
C LYS A 206 9.36 3.32 -12.41
N LYS A 207 8.51 2.42 -11.86
CA LYS A 207 7.05 2.54 -12.00
C LYS A 207 6.51 3.83 -11.36
N ALA A 208 6.98 4.19 -10.19
CA ALA A 208 6.61 5.45 -9.55
C ALA A 208 7.00 6.66 -10.42
N SER A 209 8.20 6.66 -11.01
CA SER A 209 8.67 7.73 -11.90
C SER A 209 7.80 7.87 -13.14
N GLU A 210 7.38 6.75 -13.76
CA GLU A 210 6.45 6.72 -14.89
C GLU A 210 5.10 7.35 -14.53
N TYR A 211 4.56 7.01 -13.36
CA TYR A 211 3.31 7.59 -12.82
C TYR A 211 3.45 9.08 -12.55
N ILE A 212 4.49 9.51 -11.85
CA ILE A 212 4.72 10.92 -11.51
C ILE A 212 4.79 11.77 -12.77
N THR A 213 5.56 11.33 -13.77
CA THR A 213 5.70 12.04 -15.03
C THR A 213 4.37 12.20 -15.73
N TYR A 214 3.62 11.10 -15.86
CA TYR A 214 2.32 11.13 -16.53
C TYR A 214 1.30 11.99 -15.76
N MET A 215 1.15 11.78 -14.46
CA MET A 215 0.18 12.51 -13.65
C MET A 215 0.46 14.02 -13.62
N LYS A 216 1.73 14.42 -13.58
CA LYS A 216 2.08 15.86 -13.70
C LYS A 216 1.69 16.45 -15.06
N ASN A 217 1.85 15.70 -16.13
CA ASN A 217 1.42 16.16 -17.45
C ASN A 217 -0.11 16.22 -17.54
N LEU A 218 -0.80 15.22 -17.00
CA LEU A 218 -2.26 15.22 -16.93
C LEU A 218 -2.77 16.45 -16.15
N ALA A 219 -2.17 16.76 -15.00
CA ALA A 219 -2.56 17.96 -14.23
C ALA A 219 -2.39 19.27 -15.03
N LYS A 220 -1.38 19.35 -15.90
CA LYS A 220 -1.23 20.49 -16.83
C LYS A 220 -2.34 20.53 -17.87
N GLN A 221 -2.67 19.39 -18.47
CA GLN A 221 -3.74 19.31 -19.47
C GLN A 221 -5.10 19.67 -18.87
N LEU A 222 -5.33 19.29 -17.60
CA LEU A 222 -6.58 19.55 -16.91
C LEU A 222 -6.67 20.94 -16.26
N SER A 223 -5.63 21.76 -16.34
CA SER A 223 -5.57 23.08 -15.67
C SER A 223 -6.60 24.10 -16.16
N GLY A 224 -7.17 23.90 -17.36
CA GLY A 224 -8.25 24.74 -17.91
C GLY A 224 -9.63 24.42 -17.35
N PHE A 225 -9.81 23.30 -16.67
CA PHE A 225 -11.09 22.90 -16.07
C PHE A 225 -11.19 23.35 -14.61
N ASN A 226 -12.41 23.69 -14.18
CA ASN A 226 -12.69 23.94 -12.76
C ASN A 226 -12.71 22.60 -11.99
N CYS A 227 -11.52 22.03 -11.78
CA CYS A 227 -11.40 20.74 -11.08
C CYS A 227 -10.28 20.76 -10.04
N LYS A 228 -10.48 20.01 -8.97
CA LYS A 228 -9.47 19.71 -7.94
C LYS A 228 -9.03 18.26 -8.04
N LEU A 229 -7.72 18.02 -8.07
CA LEU A 229 -7.15 16.71 -8.29
C LEU A 229 -6.70 16.09 -6.95
N PHE A 230 -7.11 14.86 -6.72
CA PHE A 230 -6.78 14.08 -5.53
C PHE A 230 -6.16 12.75 -5.96
N TYR A 231 -5.19 12.29 -5.20
CA TYR A 231 -4.62 10.97 -5.41
C TYR A 231 -4.70 10.15 -4.12
N MET A 232 -5.45 9.06 -4.15
CA MET A 232 -5.48 8.10 -3.06
C MET A 232 -4.22 7.24 -3.12
N SER A 233 -3.54 7.07 -1.99
CA SER A 233 -2.47 6.08 -1.91
C SER A 233 -2.95 4.71 -2.39
N VAL A 234 -2.07 3.94 -3.02
CA VAL A 234 -2.33 2.53 -3.31
C VAL A 234 -2.56 1.82 -1.98
N ASN A 235 -3.75 1.30 -1.80
CA ASN A 235 -4.16 0.64 -0.57
C ASN A 235 -3.36 -0.65 -0.31
N PRO A 236 -3.24 -1.12 0.96
CA PRO A 236 -2.47 -2.30 1.32
C PRO A 236 -2.89 -3.54 0.52
N VAL A 237 -1.95 -4.49 0.39
CA VAL A 237 -2.17 -5.81 -0.19
C VAL A 237 -1.94 -6.85 0.91
N ASN A 238 -2.86 -7.80 1.07
CA ASN A 238 -2.60 -8.93 1.94
C ASN A 238 -1.66 -9.92 1.24
N THR A 239 -0.36 -9.78 1.50
CA THR A 239 0.68 -10.61 0.87
C THR A 239 0.64 -12.07 1.31
N ALA A 240 -0.04 -12.40 2.42
CA ALA A 240 -0.29 -13.79 2.81
C ALA A 240 -1.14 -14.53 1.77
N MET A 241 -2.02 -13.80 1.06
CA MET A 241 -2.91 -14.33 0.03
C MET A 241 -2.46 -13.94 -1.39
N LYS A 242 -1.79 -12.81 -1.57
CA LYS A 242 -1.40 -12.27 -2.89
C LYS A 242 0.11 -12.09 -3.01
N HIS A 243 0.81 -13.16 -3.30
CA HIS A 243 2.28 -13.20 -3.35
C HIS A 243 2.91 -12.46 -4.54
N THR A 244 2.13 -12.05 -5.53
CA THR A 244 2.62 -11.34 -6.72
C THR A 244 2.91 -9.86 -6.47
N ARG A 245 2.68 -9.36 -5.27
CA ARG A 245 2.98 -7.98 -4.85
C ARG A 245 3.61 -8.00 -3.47
N LYS A 246 4.53 -7.08 -3.23
CA LYS A 246 5.17 -6.92 -1.91
C LYS A 246 4.66 -5.65 -1.25
N GLU A 247 4.26 -5.77 0.01
CA GLU A 247 3.72 -4.63 0.77
C GLU A 247 4.74 -3.50 0.93
N SER A 248 6.02 -3.84 1.11
CA SER A 248 7.11 -2.87 1.17
C SER A 248 7.27 -2.05 -0.12
N GLU A 249 6.99 -2.65 -1.28
CA GLU A 249 7.02 -1.96 -2.57
C GLU A 249 5.80 -1.08 -2.78
N VAL A 250 4.62 -1.51 -2.32
CA VAL A 250 3.40 -0.67 -2.28
C VAL A 250 3.66 0.58 -1.44
N ARG A 251 4.27 0.43 -0.26
CA ARG A 251 4.64 1.55 0.61
C ARG A 251 5.65 2.47 -0.08
N GLY A 252 6.75 1.93 -0.60
CA GLY A 252 7.77 2.72 -1.29
C GLY A 252 7.24 3.44 -2.54
N PHE A 253 6.34 2.81 -3.28
CA PHE A 253 5.63 3.44 -4.40
C PHE A 253 4.76 4.62 -3.94
N ASN A 254 4.00 4.46 -2.85
CA ASN A 254 3.20 5.53 -2.26
C ASN A 254 4.05 6.71 -1.79
N GLU A 255 5.16 6.44 -1.09
CA GLU A 255 6.11 7.47 -0.63
C GLU A 255 6.68 8.27 -1.81
N ALA A 256 7.08 7.58 -2.89
CA ALA A 256 7.58 8.22 -4.09
C ALA A 256 6.52 9.07 -4.78
N LEU A 257 5.29 8.56 -4.93
CA LEU A 257 4.17 9.30 -5.52
C LEU A 257 3.81 10.53 -4.71
N GLN A 258 3.64 10.41 -3.40
CA GLN A 258 3.30 11.53 -2.51
C GLN A 258 4.30 12.67 -2.66
N LYS A 259 5.60 12.33 -2.61
CA LYS A 259 6.68 13.32 -2.81
C LYS A 259 6.69 13.88 -4.23
N GLY A 260 6.50 13.02 -5.23
CA GLY A 260 6.67 13.38 -6.63
C GLY A 260 5.51 14.17 -7.21
N LEU A 261 4.27 13.94 -6.79
CA LEU A 261 3.09 14.65 -7.29
C LEU A 261 3.01 16.11 -6.75
N GLY A 262 3.55 16.34 -5.55
CA GLY A 262 3.61 17.68 -4.93
C GLY A 262 2.22 18.29 -4.78
N ASP A 263 2.16 19.63 -4.88
CA ASP A 263 0.94 20.41 -4.63
C ASP A 263 -0.11 20.34 -5.76
N ARG A 264 0.20 19.63 -6.86
CA ARG A 264 -0.75 19.47 -7.97
C ARG A 264 -1.88 18.49 -7.65
N TYR A 265 -1.65 17.63 -6.68
CA TYR A 265 -2.61 16.64 -6.20
C TYR A 265 -2.70 16.71 -4.68
N THR A 266 -3.91 16.81 -4.16
CA THR A 266 -4.12 16.58 -2.73
C THR A 266 -3.99 15.09 -2.46
N TRP A 267 -2.99 14.71 -1.64
CA TRP A 267 -2.76 13.32 -1.26
C TRP A 267 -3.77 12.85 -0.21
N ILE A 268 -4.40 11.70 -0.46
CA ILE A 268 -5.30 11.05 0.49
C ILE A 268 -4.65 9.75 0.95
N ASP A 269 -4.10 9.73 2.16
CA ASP A 269 -3.38 8.57 2.70
C ASP A 269 -4.33 7.50 3.24
N THR A 270 -4.96 6.78 2.32
CA THR A 270 -5.83 5.64 2.66
C THR A 270 -5.01 4.43 3.10
N TYR A 271 -3.77 4.30 2.62
CA TYR A 271 -2.85 3.23 3.01
C TYR A 271 -2.56 3.23 4.51
N SER A 272 -2.01 4.33 5.02
CA SER A 272 -1.68 4.44 6.45
C SER A 272 -2.93 4.36 7.33
N TYR A 273 -4.06 4.89 6.86
CA TYR A 273 -5.34 4.75 7.54
C TYR A 273 -5.74 3.28 7.72
N LEU A 274 -5.67 2.49 6.65
CA LEU A 274 -6.03 1.06 6.69
C LEU A 274 -5.04 0.25 7.54
N MET A 275 -3.75 0.52 7.45
CA MET A 275 -2.76 -0.12 8.29
C MET A 275 -2.97 0.19 9.77
N LYS A 276 -3.31 1.45 10.10
CA LYS A 276 -3.55 1.91 11.48
C LYS A 276 -4.83 1.33 12.08
N PHE A 277 -5.91 1.26 11.31
CA PHE A 277 -7.23 0.88 11.82
C PHE A 277 -7.66 -0.54 11.46
N GLY A 278 -6.86 -1.24 10.67
CA GLY A 278 -7.14 -2.57 10.16
C GLY A 278 -8.01 -2.54 8.89
N TYR A 279 -7.99 -3.64 8.15
CA TYR A 279 -8.81 -3.86 6.96
C TYR A 279 -9.00 -5.36 6.73
N THR A 280 -9.96 -5.71 5.90
CA THR A 280 -10.17 -7.10 5.49
C THR A 280 -10.17 -7.22 3.97
N THR A 281 -9.58 -8.30 3.46
CA THR A 281 -9.59 -8.65 2.04
C THR A 281 -10.60 -9.75 1.70
N HIS A 282 -11.55 -9.98 2.60
CA HIS A 282 -12.72 -10.81 2.38
C HIS A 282 -13.71 -10.08 1.46
N ASN A 283 -13.96 -10.62 0.26
CA ASN A 283 -14.73 -9.95 -0.77
C ASN A 283 -16.10 -10.59 -0.96
N GLU A 284 -17.15 -9.94 -0.48
CA GLU A 284 -18.52 -10.42 -0.56
C GLU A 284 -19.02 -10.54 -2.01
N PHE A 285 -18.54 -9.72 -2.95
CA PHE A 285 -18.89 -9.82 -4.37
C PHE A 285 -18.29 -11.05 -5.06
N ARG A 286 -17.43 -11.80 -4.36
CA ARG A 286 -16.81 -13.05 -4.82
C ARG A 286 -17.13 -14.21 -3.90
N GLY A 287 -18.32 -14.21 -3.30
CA GLY A 287 -18.74 -15.27 -2.39
C GLY A 287 -17.91 -15.36 -1.10
N GLY A 288 -17.33 -14.23 -0.68
CA GLY A 288 -16.54 -14.19 0.56
C GLY A 288 -15.11 -14.72 0.42
N LEU A 289 -14.61 -14.93 -0.78
CA LEU A 289 -13.22 -15.35 -0.99
C LEU A 289 -12.26 -14.22 -0.62
N ASP A 290 -11.21 -14.55 0.12
CA ASP A 290 -10.08 -13.69 0.37
C ASP A 290 -9.06 -13.85 -0.77
N ASP A 291 -8.95 -12.85 -1.62
CA ASP A 291 -7.97 -12.82 -2.71
C ASP A 291 -6.74 -11.96 -2.40
N GLY A 292 -6.68 -11.41 -1.21
CA GLY A 292 -5.59 -10.56 -0.73
C GLY A 292 -5.50 -9.19 -1.39
N LEU A 293 -6.44 -8.86 -2.28
CA LEU A 293 -6.39 -7.64 -3.10
C LEU A 293 -7.64 -6.77 -2.98
N HIS A 294 -8.82 -7.38 -3.06
CA HIS A 294 -10.10 -6.70 -2.95
C HIS A 294 -10.62 -6.76 -1.51
N TYR A 295 -11.31 -5.72 -1.09
CA TYR A 295 -11.71 -5.55 0.30
C TYR A 295 -13.16 -5.96 0.54
N SER A 296 -13.52 -6.08 1.83
CA SER A 296 -14.90 -6.16 2.27
C SER A 296 -15.67 -4.89 1.96
N MET A 297 -16.98 -4.99 1.87
CA MET A 297 -17.85 -3.82 1.72
C MET A 297 -17.66 -2.82 2.86
N LYS A 298 -17.42 -3.28 4.09
CA LYS A 298 -17.15 -2.41 5.24
C LYS A 298 -15.85 -1.64 5.08
N THR A 299 -14.77 -2.27 4.59
CA THR A 299 -13.52 -1.58 4.30
C THR A 299 -13.72 -0.54 3.19
N TYR A 300 -14.45 -0.85 2.10
CA TYR A 300 -14.73 0.12 1.03
C TYR A 300 -15.52 1.34 1.53
N LYS A 301 -16.52 1.16 2.39
CA LYS A 301 -17.25 2.27 3.02
C LYS A 301 -16.31 3.17 3.83
N ARG A 302 -15.38 2.58 4.57
CA ARG A 302 -14.39 3.34 5.37
C ARG A 302 -13.43 4.12 4.48
N ILE A 303 -12.97 3.55 3.37
CA ILE A 303 -12.16 4.24 2.36
C ILE A 303 -12.94 5.44 1.81
N TYR A 304 -14.16 5.21 1.35
CA TYR A 304 -15.02 6.27 0.82
C TYR A 304 -15.25 7.39 1.83
N SER A 305 -15.58 7.05 3.08
CA SER A 305 -15.76 8.06 4.15
C SER A 305 -14.49 8.89 4.40
N LEU A 306 -13.31 8.26 4.34
CA LEU A 306 -12.05 8.98 4.48
C LEU A 306 -11.83 9.95 3.31
N VAL A 307 -12.15 9.53 2.09
CA VAL A 307 -12.09 10.39 0.91
C VAL A 307 -13.02 11.59 1.10
N MET A 308 -14.29 11.37 1.42
CA MET A 308 -15.26 12.48 1.64
C MET A 308 -14.79 13.46 2.71
N LYS A 309 -14.17 12.97 3.80
CA LYS A 309 -13.59 13.83 4.85
C LYS A 309 -12.42 14.69 4.32
N ASN A 310 -11.63 14.17 3.40
CA ASN A 310 -10.53 14.93 2.79
C ASN A 310 -11.06 15.96 1.80
N LEU A 311 -12.04 15.60 0.97
CA LEU A 311 -12.71 16.53 0.05
C LEU A 311 -13.35 17.71 0.79
N LYS A 312 -13.92 17.47 1.98
CA LYS A 312 -14.54 18.53 2.80
C LYS A 312 -13.54 19.58 3.29
N LYS A 313 -12.26 19.22 3.41
CA LYS A 313 -11.20 20.11 3.92
C LYS A 313 -10.50 20.93 2.82
N SER A 314 -10.76 20.57 1.58
CA SER A 314 -10.16 21.16 0.38
C SER A 314 -11.13 22.15 -0.26
#